data_630198a4924a1e188d1ee1badf2b38c5
#
_entry.id   630198a4924a1e188d1ee1badf2b38c5
#
_cell.length_a   1.000
_cell.length_b   1.000
_cell.length_c   1.000
_cell.angle_alpha   90.00
_cell.angle_beta   90.00
_cell.angle_gamma   90.00
#
_symmetry.space_group_name_H-M   'P 1'
#
loop_
_entity.id
_entity.type
_entity.pdbx_description
1 polymer ?
#
loop_
_entity_poly.entity_id
_entity_poly.type
_entity_poly.pdbx_seq_one_letter_code
_entity_poly.pdbx_strand_id
1 'polypeptide(L)'
;MNAAVNDVAAPVRPGVLSLSIKEKSALFAAYMPFIKGGGLFIPTNKSYRMGEEVFMLLSLMDDPARLPVSGKVVWLTPSGAHGGRTQGVGVQFAFNESGKAAQNKIEGLLGGSLKSVRPTHTM
;
A
#
# COMPACT_ATOMS: atom_id res chain seq x y z
N MET A 1 -14.72 11.16 -6.38
CA MET A 1 -13.60 10.41 -5.92
C MET A 1 -14.04 9.18 -5.15
N ASN A 2 -13.38 8.14 -5.35
CA ASN A 2 -13.77 6.93 -4.69
C ASN A 2 -12.80 6.58 -3.59
N ALA A 3 -12.89 7.28 -2.51
CA ALA A 3 -12.03 7.05 -1.38
C ALA A 3 -12.62 6.07 -0.39
N ALA A 4 -13.79 5.54 -0.69
CA ALA A 4 -14.50 4.72 0.29
C ALA A 4 -13.71 3.52 0.74
N VAL A 5 -12.94 2.93 -0.17
CA VAL A 5 -12.22 1.70 0.13
C VAL A 5 -10.76 1.93 0.39
N ASN A 6 -10.24 3.10 0.04
CA ASN A 6 -8.81 3.34 0.09
C ASN A 6 -8.58 4.81 0.34
N ASP A 7 -8.48 5.15 1.60
CA ASP A 7 -8.43 6.52 2.06
C ASP A 7 -7.00 6.90 2.35
N VAL A 8 -6.45 7.78 1.54
CA VAL A 8 -5.10 8.28 1.77
C VAL A 8 -5.22 9.70 2.28
N ALA A 9 -4.93 9.88 3.55
CA ALA A 9 -4.95 11.20 4.16
C ALA A 9 -3.70 11.97 3.78
N ALA A 10 -3.76 13.28 3.90
CA ALA A 10 -2.58 14.12 3.78
C ALA A 10 -1.55 13.69 4.82
N PRO A 11 -0.26 13.94 4.59
CA PRO A 11 0.75 13.60 5.59
C PRO A 11 0.45 14.25 6.93
N VAL A 12 0.54 13.45 7.99
CA VAL A 12 0.37 13.95 9.36
C VAL A 12 1.53 14.87 9.69
N ARG A 13 2.71 14.53 9.22
CA ARG A 13 3.93 15.32 9.27
C ARG A 13 4.72 14.99 8.05
N PRO A 14 5.76 15.79 7.73
CA PRO A 14 6.60 15.47 6.58
C PRO A 14 7.10 14.02 6.63
N GLY A 15 6.91 13.30 5.54
CA GLY A 15 7.37 11.93 5.42
C GLY A 15 6.50 10.88 6.05
N VAL A 16 5.36 11.24 6.64
CA VAL A 16 4.44 10.28 7.24
C VAL A 16 3.12 10.29 6.49
N LEU A 17 2.70 9.13 6.04
CA LEU A 17 1.43 8.95 5.33
C LEU A 17 0.50 8.09 6.17
N SER A 18 -0.75 8.49 6.23
CA SER A 18 -1.79 7.71 6.88
C SER A 18 -2.65 7.07 5.80
N LEU A 19 -2.78 5.75 5.85
CA LEU A 19 -3.52 5.00 4.85
C LEU A 19 -4.52 4.07 5.53
N SER A 20 -5.76 4.17 5.11
CA SER A 20 -6.82 3.32 5.65
C SER A 20 -7.41 2.49 4.52
N ILE A 21 -7.40 1.17 4.68
CA ILE A 21 -7.97 0.24 3.71
C ILE A 21 -9.02 -0.60 4.44
N LYS A 22 -10.27 -0.41 4.07
CA LYS A 22 -11.37 -1.00 4.82
C LYS A 22 -11.98 -2.22 4.16
N GLU A 23 -11.65 -2.47 2.90
CA GLU A 23 -12.23 -3.60 2.17
C GLU A 23 -11.15 -4.54 1.67
N LYS A 24 -11.46 -5.83 1.77
CA LYS A 24 -10.51 -6.87 1.37
C LYS A 24 -10.13 -6.77 -0.10
N SER A 25 -11.08 -6.42 -0.96
CA SER A 25 -10.78 -6.29 -2.39
C SER A 25 -9.81 -5.14 -2.66
N ALA A 26 -9.94 -4.04 -1.93
CA ALA A 26 -9.03 -2.91 -2.07
C ALA A 26 -7.64 -3.29 -1.57
N LEU A 27 -7.57 -4.04 -0.48
CA LEU A 27 -6.29 -4.50 0.05
C LEU A 27 -5.61 -5.46 -0.92
N PHE A 28 -6.38 -6.38 -1.50
CA PHE A 28 -5.86 -7.30 -2.51
C PHE A 28 -5.26 -6.53 -3.69
N ALA A 29 -5.98 -5.51 -4.16
CA ALA A 29 -5.54 -4.74 -5.32
C ALA A 29 -4.27 -3.93 -5.01
N ALA A 30 -4.10 -3.50 -3.77
CA ALA A 30 -2.96 -2.66 -3.38
C ALA A 30 -1.73 -3.47 -2.97
N TYR A 31 -1.92 -4.66 -2.45
CA TYR A 31 -0.80 -5.44 -1.94
C TYR A 31 0.10 -5.94 -3.09
N MET A 32 1.39 -5.89 -2.86
CA MET A 32 2.40 -6.24 -3.87
C MET A 32 3.20 -7.44 -3.37
N PRO A 33 2.65 -8.67 -3.51
CA PRO A 33 3.32 -9.86 -2.96
C PRO A 33 4.57 -10.26 -3.72
N PHE A 34 4.74 -9.78 -4.95
CA PHE A 34 5.89 -10.10 -5.77
C PHE A 34 7.14 -9.33 -5.34
N ILE A 35 7.01 -8.36 -4.44
CA ILE A 35 8.14 -7.61 -3.92
C ILE A 35 8.68 -8.31 -2.68
N LYS A 36 9.99 -8.47 -2.62
CA LYS A 36 10.62 -9.12 -1.46
C LYS A 36 10.26 -8.37 -0.18
N GLY A 37 9.75 -9.09 0.80
CA GLY A 37 9.26 -8.52 2.04
C GLY A 37 7.88 -7.91 1.95
N GLY A 38 7.28 -7.91 0.76
CA GLY A 38 5.97 -7.34 0.53
C GLY A 38 6.00 -5.85 0.34
N GLY A 39 4.93 -5.32 -0.20
CA GLY A 39 4.80 -3.90 -0.40
C GLY A 39 3.34 -3.50 -0.56
N LEU A 40 3.12 -2.21 -0.67
CA LEU A 40 1.76 -1.69 -0.78
C LEU A 40 1.74 -0.54 -1.76
N PHE A 41 0.75 -0.56 -2.64
CA PHE A 41 0.52 0.54 -3.56
C PHE A 41 -0.31 1.61 -2.85
N ILE A 42 0.13 2.85 -2.93
CA ILE A 42 -0.54 3.99 -2.30
C ILE A 42 -0.98 4.95 -3.38
N PRO A 43 -2.30 5.10 -3.59
CA PRO A 43 -2.80 6.10 -4.53
C PRO A 43 -2.45 7.50 -4.02
N THR A 44 -1.82 8.29 -4.87
CA THR A 44 -1.45 9.65 -4.50
C THR A 44 -1.09 10.43 -5.74
N ASN A 45 -1.35 11.74 -5.71
CA ASN A 45 -0.87 12.63 -6.77
C ASN A 45 0.38 13.39 -6.34
N LYS A 46 0.90 13.08 -5.16
CA LYS A 46 2.13 13.68 -4.68
C LYS A 46 3.32 13.08 -5.40
N SER A 47 4.34 13.90 -5.64
CA SER A 47 5.55 13.45 -6.31
C SER A 47 6.49 12.74 -5.34
N TYR A 48 6.93 11.57 -5.75
CA TYR A 48 7.93 10.79 -5.00
C TYR A 48 9.02 10.35 -5.95
N ARG A 49 10.18 10.05 -5.40
CA ARG A 49 11.30 9.52 -6.17
C ARG A 49 11.50 8.05 -5.86
N MET A 50 11.99 7.32 -6.85
CA MET A 50 12.40 5.94 -6.62
C MET A 50 13.46 5.90 -5.53
N GLY A 51 13.30 5.01 -4.57
CA GLY A 51 14.23 4.87 -3.45
C GLY A 51 13.96 5.79 -2.28
N GLU A 52 13.01 6.70 -2.41
CA GLU A 52 12.69 7.61 -1.32
C GLU A 52 12.09 6.83 -0.14
N GLU A 53 12.52 7.18 1.07
CA GLU A 53 11.99 6.55 2.27
C GLU A 53 10.70 7.21 2.70
N VAL A 54 9.74 6.39 3.12
CA VAL A 54 8.46 6.89 3.62
C VAL A 54 8.08 6.13 4.87
N PHE A 55 7.34 6.82 5.74
CA PHE A 55 6.72 6.23 6.91
C PHE A 55 5.22 6.16 6.69
N MET A 56 4.63 5.03 7.06
CA MET A 56 3.19 4.83 6.90
C MET A 56 2.56 4.43 8.21
N LEU A 57 1.34 4.92 8.43
CA LEU A 57 0.46 4.41 9.48
C LEU A 57 -0.69 3.71 8.77
N LEU A 58 -0.72 2.39 8.88
CA LEU A 58 -1.72 1.59 8.19
C LEU A 58 -2.87 1.25 9.11
N SER A 59 -4.08 1.52 8.63
CA SER A 59 -5.30 1.12 9.30
C SER A 59 -5.98 0.11 8.40
N LEU A 60 -6.08 -1.14 8.83
CA LEU A 60 -6.55 -2.24 7.99
C LEU A 60 -7.87 -2.78 8.52
N MET A 61 -8.86 -2.83 7.62
CA MET A 61 -10.19 -3.35 7.93
C MET A 61 -10.79 -2.63 9.13
N ASP A 62 -11.36 -3.37 10.06
CA ASP A 62 -11.97 -2.81 11.28
C ASP A 62 -11.03 -2.81 12.47
N ASP A 63 -9.78 -3.17 12.26
CA ASP A 63 -8.82 -3.23 13.34
C ASP A 63 -8.51 -1.80 13.81
N PRO A 64 -8.76 -1.49 15.10
CA PRO A 64 -8.45 -0.15 15.61
C PRO A 64 -6.95 0.11 15.74
N ALA A 65 -6.15 -0.93 15.76
CA ALA A 65 -4.70 -0.76 15.87
C ALA A 65 -4.14 -0.28 14.55
N ARG A 66 -3.27 0.71 14.62
CA ARG A 66 -2.57 1.18 13.44
C ARG A 66 -1.18 0.58 13.42
N LEU A 67 -0.75 0.21 12.21
CA LEU A 67 0.56 -0.39 12.03
C LEU A 67 1.53 0.66 11.51
N PRO A 68 2.53 1.03 12.30
CA PRO A 68 3.59 1.90 11.79
C PRO A 68 4.55 1.07 10.94
N VAL A 69 4.77 1.49 9.71
CA VAL A 69 5.62 0.75 8.78
C VAL A 69 6.49 1.73 8.03
N SER A 70 7.78 1.49 8.01
CA SER A 70 8.66 2.24 7.14
C SER A 70 8.89 1.46 5.86
N GLY A 71 9.24 2.18 4.81
CA GLY A 71 9.48 1.56 3.53
C GLY A 71 10.18 2.47 2.56
N LYS A 72 10.28 1.98 1.33
CA LYS A 72 11.01 2.67 0.29
C LYS A 72 10.21 2.59 -1.00
N VAL A 73 10.17 3.69 -1.75
CA VAL A 73 9.44 3.74 -3.02
C VAL A 73 10.18 2.89 -4.05
N VAL A 74 9.48 1.88 -4.58
CA VAL A 74 10.05 0.96 -5.59
C VAL A 74 9.19 0.89 -6.86
N TRP A 75 8.08 1.61 -6.90
CA TRP A 75 7.17 1.57 -8.05
C TRP A 75 6.51 2.93 -8.18
N LEU A 76 6.42 3.42 -9.41
CA LEU A 76 5.73 4.68 -9.70
C LEU A 76 4.73 4.45 -10.82
N THR A 77 3.48 4.89 -10.60
CA THR A 77 2.48 4.93 -11.65
C THR A 77 2.15 6.40 -11.87
N PRO A 78 2.61 6.98 -12.98
CA PRO A 78 2.41 8.41 -13.22
C PRO A 78 0.98 8.71 -13.64
N SER A 79 0.65 9.99 -13.60
CA SER A 79 -0.62 10.49 -14.11
C SER A 79 -0.74 10.15 -15.60
N GLY A 80 -1.91 9.69 -16.03
CA GLY A 80 -2.16 9.36 -17.41
C GLY A 80 -1.57 8.03 -17.86
N ALA A 81 -1.21 7.16 -16.94
CA ALA A 81 -0.69 5.85 -17.30
C ALA A 81 -1.72 5.04 -18.07
N HIS A 82 -1.23 4.21 -18.98
CA HIS A 82 -2.10 3.39 -19.82
C HIS A 82 -2.80 2.31 -19.01
N GLY A 83 -3.93 1.83 -19.53
CA GLY A 83 -4.67 0.75 -18.92
C GLY A 83 -5.52 1.16 -17.74
N GLY A 84 -5.76 2.45 -17.57
CA GLY A 84 -6.60 2.94 -16.49
C GLY A 84 -5.99 2.75 -15.11
N ARG A 85 -4.67 2.60 -15.04
CA ARG A 85 -4.00 2.40 -13.76
C ARG A 85 -4.08 3.67 -12.91
N THR A 86 -4.31 3.46 -11.61
CA THR A 86 -4.39 4.54 -10.65
C THR A 86 -3.00 5.15 -10.44
N GLN A 87 -2.93 6.47 -10.49
CA GLN A 87 -1.69 7.16 -10.17
C GLN A 87 -1.32 6.91 -8.73
N GLY A 88 -0.05 6.63 -8.47
CA GLY A 88 0.41 6.40 -7.11
C GLY A 88 1.81 5.81 -7.07
N VAL A 89 2.17 5.34 -5.90
CA VAL A 89 3.50 4.78 -5.65
C VAL A 89 3.38 3.44 -4.96
N GLY A 90 4.31 2.53 -5.28
CA GLY A 90 4.45 1.28 -4.57
C GLY A 90 5.59 1.40 -3.56
N VAL A 91 5.34 1.00 -2.33
CA VAL A 91 6.31 1.10 -1.25
C VAL A 91 6.66 -0.30 -0.79
N GLN A 92 7.95 -0.64 -0.86
CA GLN A 92 8.45 -1.90 -0.30
C GLN A 92 8.61 -1.75 1.20
N PHE A 93 8.08 -2.70 1.96
CA PHE A 93 8.22 -2.68 3.41
C PHE A 93 9.68 -2.88 3.80
N ALA A 94 10.11 -2.16 4.83
CA ALA A 94 11.46 -2.32 5.36
C ALA A 94 11.66 -3.73 5.91
N PHE A 95 12.90 -4.20 5.85
CA PHE A 95 13.24 -5.53 6.34
C PHE A 95 13.51 -5.49 7.83
N ASN A 96 12.46 -5.23 8.60
CA ASN A 96 12.54 -5.18 10.06
C ASN A 96 11.25 -5.73 10.64
N GLU A 97 11.12 -5.68 11.96
CA GLU A 97 9.95 -6.27 12.62
C GLU A 97 8.65 -5.62 12.20
N SER A 98 8.63 -4.31 12.06
CA SER A 98 7.39 -3.63 11.69
C SER A 98 6.99 -3.94 10.25
N GLY A 99 7.95 -4.03 9.34
CA GLY A 99 7.65 -4.41 7.97
C GLY A 99 7.15 -5.84 7.89
N LYS A 100 7.77 -6.75 8.62
CA LYS A 100 7.35 -8.14 8.64
C LYS A 100 5.97 -8.28 9.28
N ALA A 101 5.68 -7.52 10.32
CA ALA A 101 4.36 -7.55 10.95
C ALA A 101 3.29 -7.09 9.97
N ALA A 102 3.58 -6.04 9.19
CA ALA A 102 2.63 -5.56 8.19
C ALA A 102 2.40 -6.61 7.11
N GLN A 103 3.46 -7.23 6.61
CA GLN A 103 3.36 -8.28 5.62
C GLN A 103 2.50 -9.44 6.14
N ASN A 104 2.79 -9.91 7.34
CA ASN A 104 2.06 -11.03 7.92
C ASN A 104 0.59 -10.69 8.15
N LYS A 105 0.32 -9.48 8.61
CA LYS A 105 -1.06 -9.04 8.84
C LYS A 105 -1.84 -9.01 7.54
N ILE A 106 -1.25 -8.43 6.51
CA ILE A 106 -1.92 -8.33 5.21
C ILE A 106 -2.15 -9.70 4.60
N GLU A 107 -1.13 -10.55 4.63
CA GLU A 107 -1.27 -11.89 4.05
C GLU A 107 -2.27 -12.72 4.82
N GLY A 108 -2.34 -12.55 6.13
CA GLY A 108 -3.37 -13.21 6.93
C GLY A 108 -4.77 -12.76 6.57
N LEU A 109 -4.94 -11.46 6.33
CA LEU A 109 -6.24 -10.93 5.94
C LEU A 109 -6.65 -11.36 4.54
N LEU A 110 -5.70 -11.47 3.61
CA LEU A 110 -6.02 -11.84 2.25
C LEU A 110 -6.21 -13.34 2.06
N GLY A 111 -5.49 -14.14 2.83
CA GLY A 111 -5.65 -15.58 2.82
C GLY A 111 -5.61 -16.17 1.43
N GLY A 112 -6.63 -16.94 1.07
CA GLY A 112 -6.68 -17.60 -0.23
C GLY A 112 -6.77 -16.67 -1.43
N SER A 113 -7.12 -15.40 -1.21
CA SER A 113 -7.22 -14.44 -2.30
C SER A 113 -5.88 -14.21 -3.00
N LEU A 114 -4.77 -14.48 -2.32
CA LEU A 114 -3.45 -14.32 -2.93
C LEU A 114 -3.23 -15.27 -4.10
N LYS A 115 -4.02 -16.32 -4.22
CA LYS A 115 -3.93 -17.27 -5.32
C LYS A 115 -4.90 -16.95 -6.44
N SER A 116 -5.68 -15.88 -6.28
CA SER A 116 -6.63 -15.45 -7.28
C SER A 116 -5.92 -14.81 -8.46
N VAL A 117 -6.55 -14.91 -9.65
CA VAL A 117 -6.03 -14.27 -10.85
C VAL A 117 -6.63 -12.89 -11.08
N ARG A 118 -7.28 -12.33 -10.08
CA ARG A 118 -7.87 -10.99 -10.22
C ARG A 118 -6.77 -9.95 -10.45
N PRO A 119 -7.05 -8.93 -11.26
CA PRO A 119 -6.06 -7.88 -11.49
C PRO A 119 -5.82 -7.05 -10.24
N THR A 120 -4.61 -6.50 -10.13
CA THR A 120 -4.24 -5.60 -9.06
C THR A 120 -3.79 -4.27 -9.67
N HIS A 121 -3.44 -3.31 -8.79
CA HIS A 121 -2.98 -2.00 -9.26
C HIS A 121 -1.66 -2.08 -10.01
N THR A 122 -0.82 -3.05 -9.70
CA THR A 122 0.54 -3.11 -10.22
C THR A 122 0.82 -4.35 -11.07
N MET A 123 0.04 -5.38 -10.97
CA MET A 123 0.27 -6.61 -11.77
C MET A 123 -1.03 -7.18 -12.30
#